data_713303aa5e056147c0ad8771344f54e0
#
_entry.id   713303aa5e056147c0ad8771344f54e0
#
_cell.length_a   1.000
_cell.length_b   1.000
_cell.length_c   1.000
_cell.angle_alpha   90.00
_cell.angle_beta   90.00
_cell.angle_gamma   90.00
#
_symmetry.space_group_name_H-M   'P 1'
#
loop_
_entity.id
_entity.type
_entity.pdbx_description
1 polymer ?
#
loop_
_entity_poly.entity_id
_entity_poly.type
_entity_poly.pdbx_seq_one_letter_code
_entity_poly.pdbx_strand_id
1 'polypeptide(L)'
;MDFAAMKPTDLRGLIRKGELTGPTTGMCNGYAQGNLVVLPKALAWDFLLFCQRNPKACPLLEVADAGERTFAQFGKGSYIATDIPRYRVYEHGELTGEYTDVSKFFEERNDLVSFLIGCSFSFESELLEAGIPVRQIEEGVNVPMYNTNIPCTPAGVLSGNMVVSMRPIPYRQVPAAAAITAGMPRVHGMPVQIGEPEAIGIHDLAHPDYGDAVTINPGETPVFWPCGVTPQNVVMHSKPEFCITHAPGHMFVTDVKNVELKY
;
A
#
# COMPACT_ATOMS: atom_id res chain seq x y z
N MET A 1 -1.96 24.30 -5.10
CA MET A 1 -0.75 23.84 -4.38
C MET A 1 -0.11 22.75 -5.22
N ASP A 2 1.20 22.75 -5.43
CA ASP A 2 1.88 21.67 -6.18
C ASP A 2 2.29 20.59 -5.17
N PHE A 3 1.44 19.60 -4.98
CA PHE A 3 1.68 18.49 -4.07
C PHE A 3 2.80 17.56 -4.54
N ALA A 4 3.07 17.51 -5.86
CA ALA A 4 4.12 16.66 -6.42
C ALA A 4 5.53 17.13 -6.01
N ALA A 5 5.74 18.43 -5.92
CA ALA A 5 7.02 19.03 -5.52
C ALA A 5 7.15 19.26 -4.00
N MET A 6 6.10 18.95 -3.22
CA MET A 6 6.07 19.19 -1.77
C MET A 6 7.01 18.25 -1.02
N LYS A 7 7.54 18.71 0.12
CA LYS A 7 8.30 17.85 1.04
C LYS A 7 7.34 16.99 1.88
N PRO A 8 7.71 15.74 2.20
CA PRO A 8 6.89 14.85 3.03
C PRO A 8 6.44 15.45 4.37
N THR A 9 7.34 16.16 5.05
CA THR A 9 7.04 16.83 6.33
C THR A 9 5.93 17.86 6.21
N ASP A 10 5.93 18.63 5.11
CA ASP A 10 4.93 19.68 4.89
C ASP A 10 3.58 19.04 4.51
N LEU A 11 3.61 18.00 3.67
CA LEU A 11 2.41 17.24 3.31
C LEU A 11 1.76 16.61 4.54
N ARG A 12 2.55 15.91 5.38
CA ARG A 12 2.04 15.33 6.64
C ARG A 12 1.48 16.42 7.57
N GLY A 13 2.07 17.62 7.55
CA GLY A 13 1.53 18.78 8.27
C GLY A 13 0.13 19.20 7.81
N LEU A 14 -0.15 19.16 6.51
CA LEU A 14 -1.49 19.45 5.96
C LEU A 14 -2.48 18.31 6.29
N ILE A 15 -2.05 17.06 6.19
CA ILE A 15 -2.86 15.89 6.58
C ILE A 15 -3.29 16.00 8.03
N ARG A 16 -2.32 16.24 8.94
CA ARG A 16 -2.56 16.37 10.39
C ARG A 16 -3.55 17.48 10.75
N LYS A 17 -3.61 18.54 9.95
CA LYS A 17 -4.58 19.63 10.11
C LYS A 17 -5.95 19.32 9.49
N GLY A 18 -6.12 18.19 8.81
CA GLY A 18 -7.33 17.86 8.07
C GLY A 18 -7.51 18.66 6.77
N GLU A 19 -6.49 19.36 6.32
CA GLU A 19 -6.51 20.15 5.07
C GLU A 19 -6.33 19.27 3.85
N LEU A 20 -5.81 18.04 4.01
CA LEU A 20 -5.65 17.02 2.98
C LEU A 20 -6.21 15.68 3.50
N THR A 21 -7.30 15.21 2.88
CA THR A 21 -7.99 13.96 3.26
C THR A 21 -8.18 12.99 2.10
N GLY A 22 -7.68 13.34 0.91
CA GLY A 22 -7.77 12.55 -0.31
C GLY A 22 -6.58 11.59 -0.50
N PRO A 23 -6.62 10.77 -1.58
CA PRO A 23 -5.52 9.87 -1.95
C PRO A 23 -4.19 10.60 -2.16
N THR A 24 -3.08 9.89 -1.90
CA THR A 24 -1.72 10.44 -1.97
C THR A 24 -0.98 10.14 -3.29
N THR A 25 -1.66 9.56 -4.27
CA THR A 25 -1.11 9.28 -5.61
C THR A 25 -0.51 10.55 -6.21
N GLY A 26 0.71 10.46 -6.74
CA GLY A 26 1.40 11.58 -7.39
C GLY A 26 1.88 12.70 -6.46
N MET A 27 1.78 12.53 -5.15
CA MET A 27 2.27 13.51 -4.17
C MET A 27 3.71 13.20 -3.74
N CYS A 28 4.49 14.24 -3.43
CA CYS A 28 5.89 14.15 -2.97
C CYS A 28 6.75 13.27 -3.89
N ASN A 29 6.80 13.60 -5.18
CA ASN A 29 7.52 12.82 -6.19
C ASN A 29 8.96 12.51 -5.75
N GLY A 30 9.36 11.26 -5.96
CA GLY A 30 10.67 10.74 -5.57
C GLY A 30 10.79 10.33 -4.10
N TYR A 31 9.73 10.42 -3.30
CA TYR A 31 9.69 9.88 -1.93
C TYR A 31 8.84 8.62 -1.87
N ALA A 32 9.29 7.67 -1.07
CA ALA A 32 8.57 6.42 -0.85
C ALA A 32 7.27 6.65 -0.08
N GLN A 33 6.26 5.86 -0.40
CA GLN A 33 5.00 5.81 0.32
C GLN A 33 4.81 4.42 0.91
N GLY A 34 4.16 4.34 2.06
CA GLY A 34 3.97 3.08 2.78
C GLY A 34 2.52 2.84 3.18
N ASN A 35 2.18 1.55 3.24
CA ASN A 35 0.92 1.05 3.75
C ASN A 35 1.02 0.88 5.27
N LEU A 36 -0.02 1.24 6.01
CA LEU A 36 -0.08 1.06 7.46
C LEU A 36 -0.89 -0.17 7.82
N VAL A 37 -0.37 -0.96 8.77
CA VAL A 37 -1.13 -1.94 9.54
C VAL A 37 -0.78 -1.77 11.01
N VAL A 38 -1.79 -1.67 11.88
CA VAL A 38 -1.64 -1.60 13.33
C VAL A 38 -2.41 -2.75 13.96
N LEU A 39 -1.73 -3.51 14.80
CA LEU A 39 -2.29 -4.69 15.46
C LEU A 39 -1.95 -4.71 16.95
N PRO A 40 -2.78 -5.35 17.79
CA PRO A 40 -2.39 -5.66 19.15
C PRO A 40 -1.09 -6.48 19.20
N LYS A 41 -0.26 -6.23 20.19
CA LYS A 41 1.03 -6.92 20.40
C LYS A 41 0.91 -8.46 20.39
N ALA A 42 -0.23 -8.99 20.82
CA ALA A 42 -0.51 -10.43 20.78
C ALA A 42 -0.47 -11.03 19.36
N LEU A 43 -0.76 -10.22 18.31
CA LEU A 43 -0.72 -10.64 16.91
C LEU A 43 0.51 -10.14 16.17
N ALA A 44 1.33 -9.28 16.76
CA ALA A 44 2.45 -8.63 16.09
C ALA A 44 3.49 -9.62 15.59
N TRP A 45 3.78 -10.69 16.35
CA TRP A 45 4.69 -11.75 15.93
C TRP A 45 4.16 -12.51 14.71
N ASP A 46 2.89 -12.91 14.74
CA ASP A 46 2.27 -13.62 13.62
C ASP A 46 2.27 -12.75 12.35
N PHE A 47 2.00 -11.45 12.49
CA PHE A 47 2.04 -10.53 11.35
C PHE A 47 3.46 -10.29 10.82
N LEU A 48 4.44 -10.17 11.69
CA LEU A 48 5.85 -10.09 11.30
C LEU A 48 6.27 -11.34 10.50
N LEU A 49 5.89 -12.53 11.00
CA LEU A 49 6.15 -13.80 10.31
C LEU A 49 5.37 -13.89 8.99
N PHE A 50 4.13 -13.36 8.93
CA PHE A 50 3.36 -13.27 7.71
C PHE A 50 4.07 -12.40 6.66
N CYS A 51 4.56 -11.22 7.02
CA CYS A 51 5.34 -10.35 6.13
C CYS A 51 6.61 -11.05 5.64
N GLN A 52 7.35 -11.73 6.54
CA GLN A 52 8.56 -12.47 6.19
C GLN A 52 8.29 -13.62 5.21
N ARG A 53 7.15 -14.31 5.34
CA ARG A 53 6.73 -15.39 4.44
C ARG A 53 6.18 -14.91 3.10
N ASN A 54 5.68 -13.65 3.06
CA ASN A 54 5.04 -13.06 1.91
C ASN A 54 5.69 -11.70 1.52
N PRO A 55 7.01 -11.66 1.28
CA PRO A 55 7.75 -10.40 1.13
C PRO A 55 7.34 -9.60 -0.11
N LYS A 56 6.73 -10.21 -1.12
CA LYS A 56 6.18 -9.50 -2.29
C LYS A 56 4.87 -8.80 -1.98
N ALA A 57 3.96 -9.45 -1.24
CA ALA A 57 2.67 -8.88 -0.87
C ALA A 57 2.80 -7.86 0.28
N CYS A 58 3.70 -8.13 1.22
CA CYS A 58 3.90 -7.35 2.44
C CYS A 58 5.39 -7.04 2.65
N PRO A 59 6.03 -6.24 1.78
CA PRO A 59 7.44 -5.86 1.94
C PRO A 59 7.59 -4.93 3.13
N LEU A 60 8.03 -5.46 4.27
CA LEU A 60 8.14 -4.72 5.52
C LEU A 60 9.26 -3.68 5.44
N LEU A 61 8.96 -2.43 5.79
CA LEU A 61 9.90 -1.32 5.84
C LEU A 61 10.35 -1.00 7.26
N GLU A 62 9.38 -0.86 8.18
CA GLU A 62 9.64 -0.51 9.59
C GLU A 62 8.55 -1.08 10.50
N VAL A 63 8.92 -1.35 11.75
CA VAL A 63 7.99 -1.70 12.83
C VAL A 63 8.19 -0.70 13.96
N ALA A 64 7.11 -0.09 14.42
CA ALA A 64 7.08 0.72 15.62
C ALA A 64 6.49 -0.11 16.76
N ASP A 65 7.24 -0.27 17.84
CA ASP A 65 6.85 -1.08 19.00
C ASP A 65 5.62 -0.51 19.73
N ALA A 66 5.04 -1.33 20.58
CA ALA A 66 3.91 -0.91 21.42
C ALA A 66 4.26 0.32 22.25
N GLY A 67 3.41 1.35 22.15
CA GLY A 67 3.62 2.65 22.78
C GLY A 67 4.36 3.68 21.93
N GLU A 68 5.03 3.28 20.84
CA GLU A 68 5.62 4.22 19.89
C GLU A 68 4.55 4.88 19.02
N ARG A 69 4.80 6.16 18.67
CA ARG A 69 3.86 7.01 17.91
C ARG A 69 4.42 7.50 16.58
N THR A 70 5.63 7.08 16.22
CA THR A 70 6.38 7.58 15.06
C THR A 70 7.15 6.45 14.38
N PHE A 71 7.35 6.55 13.08
CA PHE A 71 8.29 5.74 12.33
C PHE A 71 9.66 6.45 12.34
N ALA A 72 10.59 5.93 13.16
CA ALA A 72 11.86 6.60 13.44
C ALA A 72 12.80 6.68 12.23
N GLN A 73 12.77 5.67 11.33
CA GLN A 73 13.62 5.58 10.15
C GLN A 73 12.95 6.17 8.91
N PHE A 74 11.67 5.91 8.72
CA PHE A 74 10.93 6.30 7.51
C PHE A 74 10.15 7.61 7.65
N GLY A 75 9.89 8.08 8.87
CA GLY A 75 9.11 9.30 9.08
C GLY A 75 9.53 10.03 10.34
N LYS A 76 10.73 10.62 10.34
CA LYS A 76 11.25 11.34 11.50
C LYS A 76 10.32 12.50 11.91
N GLY A 77 9.87 12.49 13.16
CA GLY A 77 8.92 13.49 13.67
C GLY A 77 7.50 13.36 13.12
N SER A 78 7.17 12.17 12.54
CA SER A 78 5.81 11.84 12.15
C SER A 78 4.95 11.45 13.34
N TYR A 79 3.63 11.41 13.11
CA TYR A 79 2.67 10.85 14.05
C TYR A 79 1.83 9.80 13.32
N ILE A 80 1.99 8.53 13.70
CA ILE A 80 1.34 7.39 13.02
C ILE A 80 -0.18 7.57 13.01
N ALA A 81 -0.75 8.15 14.07
CA ALA A 81 -2.18 8.28 14.24
C ALA A 81 -2.84 9.41 13.44
N THR A 82 -2.06 10.35 12.87
CA THR A 82 -2.60 11.58 12.24
C THR A 82 -1.97 11.95 10.90
N ASP A 83 -0.90 11.28 10.49
CA ASP A 83 -0.13 11.65 9.29
C ASP A 83 -0.49 10.82 8.05
N ILE A 84 -1.61 10.11 8.09
CA ILE A 84 -2.25 9.40 6.97
C ILE A 84 -3.61 10.04 6.72
N PRO A 85 -3.96 10.37 5.47
CA PRO A 85 -5.19 11.14 5.19
C PRO A 85 -6.47 10.44 5.62
N ARG A 86 -6.47 9.09 5.61
CA ARG A 86 -7.63 8.30 6.02
C ARG A 86 -7.23 6.92 6.51
N TYR A 87 -7.80 6.54 7.65
CA TYR A 87 -7.64 5.25 8.32
C TYR A 87 -8.93 4.43 8.25
N ARG A 88 -8.78 3.12 8.30
CA ARG A 88 -9.86 2.15 8.50
C ARG A 88 -9.63 1.38 9.79
N VAL A 89 -10.66 1.32 10.63
CA VAL A 89 -10.64 0.55 11.88
C VAL A 89 -11.51 -0.68 11.71
N TYR A 90 -10.96 -1.83 12.10
CA TYR A 90 -11.63 -3.13 12.03
C TYR A 90 -11.72 -3.75 13.42
N GLU A 91 -12.87 -4.31 13.74
CA GLU A 91 -13.10 -5.13 14.92
C GLU A 91 -13.65 -6.49 14.46
N HIS A 92 -13.01 -7.56 14.90
CA HIS A 92 -13.37 -8.94 14.49
C HIS A 92 -13.45 -9.12 12.95
N GLY A 93 -12.60 -8.39 12.22
CA GLY A 93 -12.54 -8.43 10.76
C GLY A 93 -13.59 -7.58 10.03
N GLU A 94 -14.47 -6.92 10.75
CA GLU A 94 -15.48 -6.02 10.19
C GLU A 94 -15.03 -4.57 10.26
N LEU A 95 -15.24 -3.80 9.18
CA LEU A 95 -14.94 -2.38 9.13
C LEU A 95 -15.92 -1.62 10.03
N THR A 96 -15.44 -1.06 11.14
CA THR A 96 -16.26 -0.31 12.11
C THR A 96 -16.24 1.19 11.89
N GLY A 97 -15.27 1.71 11.13
CA GLY A 97 -15.24 3.14 10.79
C GLY A 97 -14.04 3.57 9.96
N GLU A 98 -14.20 4.73 9.32
CA GLU A 98 -13.12 5.47 8.67
C GLU A 98 -12.87 6.78 9.40
N TYR A 99 -11.59 7.12 9.59
CA TYR A 99 -11.16 8.24 10.40
C TYR A 99 -10.01 9.01 9.72
N THR A 100 -9.91 10.30 10.01
CA THR A 100 -8.72 11.13 9.67
C THR A 100 -7.73 11.22 10.83
N ASP A 101 -8.16 10.84 12.04
CA ASP A 101 -7.38 10.82 13.26
C ASP A 101 -7.78 9.58 14.09
N VAL A 102 -6.80 8.74 14.43
CA VAL A 102 -6.98 7.52 15.22
C VAL A 102 -6.25 7.59 16.57
N SER A 103 -5.88 8.80 17.03
CA SER A 103 -5.12 9.03 18.28
C SER A 103 -5.81 8.40 19.48
N LYS A 104 -7.16 8.50 19.55
CA LYS A 104 -7.95 7.91 20.62
C LYS A 104 -7.68 6.42 20.86
N PHE A 105 -7.52 5.65 19.78
CA PHE A 105 -7.28 4.21 19.90
C PHE A 105 -5.88 3.92 20.46
N PHE A 106 -4.90 4.76 20.14
CA PHE A 106 -3.56 4.68 20.71
C PHE A 106 -3.48 5.19 22.16
N GLU A 107 -4.40 6.04 22.59
CA GLU A 107 -4.52 6.51 23.98
C GLU A 107 -5.21 5.46 24.87
N GLU A 108 -6.24 4.82 24.34
CA GLU A 108 -7.01 3.75 25.01
C GLU A 108 -6.26 2.42 25.06
N ARG A 109 -5.36 2.17 24.07
CA ARG A 109 -4.61 0.92 23.91
C ARG A 109 -3.10 1.20 23.86
N ASN A 110 -2.38 0.73 24.84
CA ASN A 110 -0.92 0.85 24.91
C ASN A 110 -0.17 -0.35 24.32
N ASP A 111 -0.91 -1.32 23.76
CA ASP A 111 -0.40 -2.58 23.19
C ASP A 111 -0.34 -2.58 21.65
N LEU A 112 -0.60 -1.44 21.00
CA LEU A 112 -0.64 -1.37 19.55
C LEU A 112 0.76 -1.28 18.95
N VAL A 113 1.09 -2.23 18.06
CA VAL A 113 2.30 -2.30 17.24
C VAL A 113 1.96 -1.88 15.81
N SER A 114 2.74 -0.97 15.25
CA SER A 114 2.50 -0.41 13.92
C SER A 114 3.53 -0.91 12.92
N PHE A 115 3.07 -1.36 11.75
CA PHE A 115 3.87 -1.88 10.65
C PHE A 115 3.75 -0.96 9.45
N LEU A 116 4.89 -0.52 8.92
CA LEU A 116 4.98 0.20 7.66
C LEU A 116 5.40 -0.78 6.56
N ILE A 117 4.58 -0.90 5.52
CA ILE A 117 4.79 -1.82 4.41
C ILE A 117 4.96 -1.00 3.14
N GLY A 118 5.91 -1.38 2.29
CA GLY A 118 6.18 -0.70 1.02
C GLY A 118 4.96 -0.65 0.10
N CYS A 119 4.89 0.38 -0.72
CA CYS A 119 3.78 0.62 -1.64
C CYS A 119 4.25 0.73 -3.08
N SER A 120 3.45 0.21 -4.01
CA SER A 120 3.69 0.27 -5.45
C SER A 120 3.75 1.70 -6.01
N PHE A 121 3.19 2.70 -5.33
CA PHE A 121 3.33 4.11 -5.73
C PHE A 121 4.79 4.56 -5.75
N SER A 122 5.65 3.93 -4.93
CA SER A 122 7.07 4.24 -4.88
C SER A 122 7.84 3.86 -6.14
N PHE A 123 7.40 2.87 -6.94
CA PHE A 123 8.05 2.55 -8.21
C PHE A 123 7.45 3.28 -9.42
N GLU A 124 6.30 3.95 -9.26
CA GLU A 124 5.63 4.63 -10.39
C GLU A 124 6.46 5.77 -10.97
N SER A 125 7.21 6.49 -10.13
CA SER A 125 8.15 7.51 -10.60
C SER A 125 9.20 6.94 -11.57
N GLU A 126 9.74 5.74 -11.27
CA GLU A 126 10.73 5.07 -12.12
C GLU A 126 10.12 4.63 -13.47
N LEU A 127 8.86 4.20 -13.47
CA LEU A 127 8.14 3.89 -14.70
C LEU A 127 7.94 5.15 -15.55
N LEU A 128 7.50 6.25 -14.93
CA LEU A 128 7.29 7.54 -15.62
C LEU A 128 8.61 8.10 -16.19
N GLU A 129 9.70 8.04 -15.43
CA GLU A 129 11.04 8.45 -15.90
C GLU A 129 11.52 7.63 -17.10
N ALA A 130 11.13 6.35 -17.17
CA ALA A 130 11.41 5.49 -18.31
C ALA A 130 10.42 5.67 -19.48
N GLY A 131 9.50 6.63 -19.41
CA GLY A 131 8.47 6.88 -20.42
C GLY A 131 7.39 5.79 -20.49
N ILE A 132 7.20 5.04 -19.41
CA ILE A 132 6.12 4.04 -19.28
C ILE A 132 4.92 4.72 -18.64
N PRO A 133 3.73 4.68 -19.29
CA PRO A 133 2.54 5.37 -18.79
C PRO A 133 2.03 4.73 -17.48
N VAL A 134 1.51 5.56 -16.59
CA VAL A 134 0.82 5.15 -15.36
C VAL A 134 -0.60 5.69 -15.43
N ARG A 135 -1.51 4.85 -15.92
CA ARG A 135 -2.86 5.23 -16.37
C ARG A 135 -3.70 5.92 -15.30
N GLN A 136 -3.70 5.44 -14.08
CA GLN A 136 -4.47 6.05 -13.00
C GLN A 136 -4.00 7.48 -12.67
N ILE A 137 -2.72 7.82 -12.91
CA ILE A 137 -2.21 9.19 -12.75
C ILE A 137 -2.72 10.05 -13.91
N GLU A 138 -2.70 9.53 -15.14
CA GLU A 138 -3.19 10.25 -16.33
C GLU A 138 -4.70 10.54 -16.24
N GLU A 139 -5.48 9.62 -15.67
CA GLU A 139 -6.93 9.74 -15.51
C GLU A 139 -7.34 10.43 -14.20
N GLY A 140 -6.40 10.66 -13.26
CA GLY A 140 -6.67 11.32 -11.97
C GLY A 140 -7.55 10.49 -11.04
N VAL A 141 -7.43 9.15 -11.09
CA VAL A 141 -8.18 8.18 -10.30
C VAL A 141 -7.26 7.34 -9.42
N ASN A 142 -7.82 6.52 -8.53
CA ASN A 142 -7.03 5.59 -7.73
C ASN A 142 -6.72 4.31 -8.54
N VAL A 143 -5.55 3.70 -8.28
CA VAL A 143 -5.14 2.47 -8.99
C VAL A 143 -6.16 1.35 -8.79
N PRO A 144 -6.55 0.60 -9.85
CA PRO A 144 -7.43 -0.55 -9.71
C PRO A 144 -6.73 -1.71 -8.99
N MET A 145 -7.41 -2.30 -8.02
CA MET A 145 -6.89 -3.41 -7.22
C MET A 145 -7.90 -4.55 -7.18
N TYR A 146 -7.40 -5.79 -7.25
CA TYR A 146 -8.21 -6.98 -7.39
C TYR A 146 -7.80 -8.05 -6.39
N ASN A 147 -8.78 -8.72 -5.79
CA ASN A 147 -8.58 -9.97 -5.07
C ASN A 147 -8.20 -11.07 -6.06
N THR A 148 -7.26 -11.93 -5.66
CA THR A 148 -6.79 -13.03 -6.50
C THR A 148 -7.03 -14.39 -5.85
N ASN A 149 -6.79 -15.46 -6.63
CA ASN A 149 -6.73 -16.83 -6.12
C ASN A 149 -5.30 -17.24 -5.67
N ILE A 150 -4.33 -16.30 -5.67
CA ILE A 150 -2.95 -16.57 -5.26
C ILE A 150 -2.90 -16.61 -3.72
N PRO A 151 -2.65 -17.78 -3.08
CA PRO A 151 -2.64 -17.86 -1.64
C PRO A 151 -1.38 -17.23 -1.06
N CYS A 152 -1.51 -16.47 0.02
CA CYS A 152 -0.40 -16.10 0.88
C CYS A 152 -0.05 -17.26 1.81
N THR A 153 1.24 -17.41 2.14
CA THR A 153 1.70 -18.38 3.14
C THR A 153 1.22 -17.96 4.53
N PRO A 154 0.40 -18.78 5.22
CA PRO A 154 -0.16 -18.42 6.51
C PRO A 154 0.88 -18.24 7.62
N ALA A 155 0.54 -17.44 8.64
CA ALA A 155 1.31 -17.32 9.88
C ALA A 155 0.37 -17.13 11.08
N GLY A 156 0.43 -18.04 12.05
CA GLY A 156 -0.52 -18.07 13.17
C GLY A 156 -1.96 -18.11 12.67
N VAL A 157 -2.77 -17.16 13.12
CA VAL A 157 -4.17 -17.03 12.72
C VAL A 157 -4.34 -16.28 11.39
N LEU A 158 -3.28 -15.68 10.87
CA LEU A 158 -3.34 -14.83 9.68
C LEU A 158 -3.24 -15.68 8.40
N SER A 159 -4.23 -15.57 7.54
CA SER A 159 -4.30 -16.24 6.25
C SER A 159 -5.15 -15.43 5.28
N GLY A 160 -4.99 -15.68 3.98
CA GLY A 160 -5.76 -15.03 2.93
C GLY A 160 -5.03 -15.06 1.60
N ASN A 161 -5.65 -14.46 0.59
CA ASN A 161 -5.07 -14.38 -0.74
C ASN A 161 -4.42 -13.00 -0.99
N MET A 162 -3.48 -12.98 -1.91
CA MET A 162 -2.83 -11.77 -2.39
C MET A 162 -3.84 -10.86 -3.08
N VAL A 163 -3.76 -9.57 -2.81
CA VAL A 163 -4.36 -8.53 -3.63
C VAL A 163 -3.31 -8.02 -4.60
N VAL A 164 -3.71 -7.73 -5.83
CA VAL A 164 -2.83 -7.15 -6.85
C VAL A 164 -3.35 -5.78 -7.28
N SER A 165 -2.43 -4.88 -7.65
CA SER A 165 -2.76 -3.65 -8.37
C SER A 165 -2.44 -3.83 -9.85
N MET A 166 -3.29 -3.33 -10.76
CA MET A 166 -3.10 -3.48 -12.18
C MET A 166 -2.73 -2.15 -12.84
N ARG A 167 -1.82 -2.23 -13.82
CA ARG A 167 -1.55 -1.12 -14.73
C ARG A 167 -1.54 -1.64 -16.16
N PRO A 168 -2.29 -1.01 -17.09
CA PRO A 168 -2.19 -1.31 -18.52
C PRO A 168 -0.86 -0.75 -19.04
N ILE A 169 -0.04 -1.63 -19.60
CA ILE A 169 1.30 -1.28 -20.11
C ILE A 169 1.35 -1.60 -21.60
N PRO A 170 1.81 -0.68 -22.47
CA PRO A 170 2.07 -0.99 -23.87
C PRO A 170 2.92 -2.25 -23.98
N TYR A 171 2.47 -3.26 -24.77
CA TYR A 171 3.08 -4.61 -24.73
C TYR A 171 4.59 -4.60 -24.93
N ARG A 172 5.10 -3.66 -25.77
CA ARG A 172 6.55 -3.50 -26.03
C ARG A 172 7.34 -3.00 -24.81
N GLN A 173 6.68 -2.33 -23.88
CA GLN A 173 7.28 -1.76 -22.66
C GLN A 173 7.16 -2.72 -21.45
N VAL A 174 6.38 -3.80 -21.55
CA VAL A 174 6.21 -4.76 -20.46
C VAL A 174 7.54 -5.33 -19.92
N PRO A 175 8.51 -5.75 -20.78
CA PRO A 175 9.80 -6.21 -20.27
C PRO A 175 10.57 -5.15 -19.47
N ALA A 176 10.53 -3.90 -19.94
CA ALA A 176 11.17 -2.78 -19.25
C ALA A 176 10.49 -2.48 -17.91
N ALA A 177 9.14 -2.46 -17.87
CA ALA A 177 8.39 -2.27 -16.63
C ALA A 177 8.71 -3.36 -15.59
N ALA A 178 8.76 -4.62 -16.02
CA ALA A 178 9.11 -5.74 -15.15
C ALA A 178 10.55 -5.63 -14.63
N ALA A 179 11.52 -5.26 -15.48
CA ALA A 179 12.92 -5.11 -15.09
C ALA A 179 13.13 -3.95 -14.11
N ILE A 180 12.49 -2.79 -14.36
CA ILE A 180 12.56 -1.61 -13.48
C ILE A 180 12.04 -1.97 -12.09
N THR A 181 10.83 -2.55 -12.02
CA THR A 181 10.20 -2.86 -10.74
C THR A 181 10.88 -4.04 -10.03
N ALA A 182 11.52 -4.99 -10.76
CA ALA A 182 12.34 -6.04 -10.16
C ALA A 182 13.47 -5.48 -9.29
N GLY A 183 14.03 -4.32 -9.65
CA GLY A 183 15.04 -3.62 -8.87
C GLY A 183 14.53 -2.97 -7.58
N MET A 184 13.24 -3.06 -7.27
CA MET A 184 12.60 -2.41 -6.12
C MET A 184 11.86 -3.43 -5.22
N PRO A 185 12.52 -4.47 -4.69
CA PRO A 185 11.87 -5.54 -3.94
C PRO A 185 11.20 -5.05 -2.64
N ARG A 186 11.66 -3.95 -2.07
CA ARG A 186 11.09 -3.34 -0.85
C ARG A 186 9.76 -2.61 -1.09
N VAL A 187 9.31 -2.52 -2.35
CA VAL A 187 8.01 -1.95 -2.74
C VAL A 187 7.31 -2.86 -3.76
N HIS A 188 7.26 -4.14 -3.45
CA HIS A 188 6.64 -5.26 -4.15
C HIS A 188 7.45 -5.93 -5.27
N GLY A 189 8.48 -5.28 -5.83
CA GLY A 189 9.32 -5.88 -6.87
C GLY A 189 8.60 -6.05 -8.21
N MET A 190 8.98 -7.10 -8.94
CA MET A 190 8.43 -7.40 -10.27
C MET A 190 6.97 -7.87 -10.22
N PRO A 191 6.22 -7.74 -11.33
CA PRO A 191 4.85 -8.22 -11.42
C PRO A 191 4.74 -9.74 -11.13
N VAL A 192 3.56 -10.17 -10.70
CA VAL A 192 3.22 -11.58 -10.46
C VAL A 192 2.41 -12.18 -11.60
N GLN A 193 1.76 -11.34 -12.42
CA GLN A 193 1.01 -11.78 -13.59
C GLN A 193 1.12 -10.71 -14.69
N ILE A 194 1.21 -11.17 -15.95
CA ILE A 194 1.25 -10.34 -17.15
C ILE A 194 0.22 -10.89 -18.13
N GLY A 195 -0.80 -10.10 -18.48
CA GLY A 195 -1.97 -10.59 -19.24
C GLY A 195 -2.76 -11.64 -18.47
N GLU A 196 -3.71 -12.28 -19.15
CA GLU A 196 -4.51 -13.44 -18.68
C GLU A 196 -5.00 -13.28 -17.22
N PRO A 197 -5.83 -12.28 -16.89
CA PRO A 197 -6.29 -12.03 -15.53
C PRO A 197 -7.04 -13.21 -14.91
N GLU A 198 -7.70 -14.02 -15.72
CA GLU A 198 -8.43 -15.23 -15.28
C GLU A 198 -7.50 -16.27 -14.65
N ALA A 199 -6.22 -16.32 -15.05
CA ALA A 199 -5.22 -17.22 -14.47
C ALA A 199 -5.00 -16.98 -12.98
N ILE A 200 -5.25 -15.74 -12.51
CA ILE A 200 -5.16 -15.33 -11.10
C ILE A 200 -6.53 -15.06 -10.47
N GLY A 201 -7.62 -15.53 -11.13
CA GLY A 201 -8.98 -15.46 -10.61
C GLY A 201 -9.70 -14.13 -10.80
N ILE A 202 -9.19 -13.25 -11.67
CA ILE A 202 -9.82 -11.95 -11.98
C ILE A 202 -10.64 -12.12 -13.28
N HIS A 203 -11.95 -11.99 -13.20
CA HIS A 203 -12.86 -12.23 -14.34
C HIS A 203 -13.38 -10.94 -14.98
N ASP A 204 -13.29 -9.80 -14.29
CA ASP A 204 -13.77 -8.51 -14.77
C ASP A 204 -12.84 -7.37 -14.34
N LEU A 205 -12.14 -6.80 -15.30
CA LEU A 205 -11.24 -5.67 -15.08
C LEU A 205 -11.98 -4.32 -14.98
N ALA A 206 -13.25 -4.26 -15.38
CA ALA A 206 -14.05 -3.04 -15.29
C ALA A 206 -14.61 -2.80 -13.87
N HIS A 207 -14.60 -3.82 -13.02
CA HIS A 207 -15.11 -3.74 -11.64
C HIS A 207 -14.02 -4.18 -10.62
N PRO A 208 -13.05 -3.32 -10.30
CA PRO A 208 -12.03 -3.62 -9.30
C PRO A 208 -12.65 -3.74 -7.90
N ASP A 209 -12.08 -4.60 -7.05
CA ASP A 209 -12.50 -4.74 -5.64
C ASP A 209 -12.16 -3.50 -4.82
N TYR A 210 -11.08 -2.78 -5.19
CA TYR A 210 -10.67 -1.52 -4.57
C TYR A 210 -10.13 -0.57 -5.64
N GLY A 211 -10.20 0.74 -5.37
CA GLY A 211 -9.80 1.77 -6.31
C GLY A 211 -10.80 1.94 -7.45
N ASP A 212 -10.33 2.44 -8.58
CA ASP A 212 -11.15 2.80 -9.73
C ASP A 212 -10.71 2.03 -10.97
N ALA A 213 -11.63 1.71 -11.86
CA ALA A 213 -11.30 1.14 -13.16
C ALA A 213 -10.53 2.17 -14.02
N VAL A 214 -9.61 1.67 -14.84
CA VAL A 214 -8.84 2.50 -15.78
C VAL A 214 -8.99 2.00 -17.21
N THR A 215 -8.81 2.90 -18.18
CA THR A 215 -8.85 2.57 -19.59
C THR A 215 -7.68 1.68 -20.00
N ILE A 216 -7.98 0.57 -20.68
CA ILE A 216 -6.99 -0.31 -21.32
C ILE A 216 -7.10 -0.07 -22.83
N ASN A 217 -6.08 0.57 -23.42
CA ASN A 217 -6.08 0.89 -24.85
C ASN A 217 -5.68 -0.33 -25.70
N PRO A 218 -6.06 -0.36 -26.99
CA PRO A 218 -5.54 -1.37 -27.92
C PRO A 218 -4.01 -1.41 -27.95
N GLY A 219 -3.42 -2.60 -27.80
CA GLY A 219 -1.97 -2.79 -27.75
C GLY A 219 -1.35 -2.65 -26.34
N GLU A 220 -2.17 -2.46 -25.32
CA GLU A 220 -1.76 -2.54 -23.92
C GLU A 220 -2.08 -3.92 -23.32
N THR A 221 -1.26 -4.33 -22.38
CA THR A 221 -1.40 -5.55 -21.62
C THR A 221 -1.64 -5.21 -20.16
N PRO A 222 -2.66 -5.77 -19.50
CA PRO A 222 -2.82 -5.63 -18.07
C PRO A 222 -1.66 -6.33 -17.35
N VAL A 223 -0.96 -5.61 -16.50
CA VAL A 223 0.17 -6.12 -15.72
C VAL A 223 -0.15 -5.95 -14.24
N PHE A 224 0.08 -7.00 -13.44
CA PHE A 224 -0.38 -7.10 -12.08
C PHE A 224 0.80 -7.20 -11.11
N TRP A 225 0.87 -6.25 -10.19
CA TRP A 225 1.85 -6.23 -9.10
C TRP A 225 1.18 -6.59 -7.77
N PRO A 226 1.89 -7.26 -6.85
CA PRO A 226 1.40 -7.42 -5.49
C PRO A 226 1.06 -6.06 -4.88
N CYS A 227 0.06 -6.01 -4.02
CA CYS A 227 -0.44 -4.76 -3.44
C CYS A 227 -0.44 -4.79 -1.91
N GLY A 228 -0.07 -3.65 -1.31
CA GLY A 228 -0.11 -3.46 0.14
C GLY A 228 -1.52 -3.40 0.76
N VAL A 229 -2.56 -3.55 -0.04
CA VAL A 229 -3.93 -3.82 0.44
C VAL A 229 -4.12 -5.30 0.83
N THR A 230 -3.18 -6.20 0.48
CA THR A 230 -3.21 -7.60 0.91
C THR A 230 -3.44 -7.77 2.42
N PRO A 231 -2.78 -7.01 3.34
CA PRO A 231 -3.08 -7.09 4.77
C PRO A 231 -4.54 -6.82 5.12
N GLN A 232 -5.23 -5.91 4.43
CA GLN A 232 -6.66 -5.65 4.68
C GLN A 232 -7.52 -6.87 4.34
N ASN A 233 -7.23 -7.53 3.20
CA ASN A 233 -7.91 -8.78 2.82
C ASN A 233 -7.64 -9.89 3.86
N VAL A 234 -6.40 -10.00 4.34
CA VAL A 234 -6.02 -10.95 5.41
C VAL A 234 -6.75 -10.65 6.71
N VAL A 235 -6.88 -9.37 7.11
CA VAL A 235 -7.63 -8.95 8.29
C VAL A 235 -9.11 -9.34 8.17
N MET A 236 -9.75 -9.04 7.05
CA MET A 236 -11.15 -9.41 6.84
C MET A 236 -11.36 -10.93 6.86
N HIS A 237 -10.40 -11.69 6.33
CA HIS A 237 -10.46 -13.16 6.31
C HIS A 237 -10.20 -13.77 7.70
N SER A 238 -9.15 -13.31 8.39
CA SER A 238 -8.67 -13.88 9.66
C SER A 238 -9.39 -13.35 10.89
N LYS A 239 -10.14 -12.26 10.75
CA LYS A 239 -11.00 -11.64 11.77
C LYS A 239 -10.31 -11.41 13.13
N PRO A 240 -9.13 -10.71 13.16
CA PRO A 240 -8.50 -10.35 14.41
C PRO A 240 -9.44 -9.49 15.27
N GLU A 241 -9.24 -9.52 16.58
CA GLU A 241 -10.07 -8.73 17.52
C GLU A 241 -10.06 -7.23 17.17
N PHE A 242 -8.90 -6.71 16.80
CA PHE A 242 -8.71 -5.31 16.46
C PHE A 242 -7.63 -5.11 15.41
N CYS A 243 -7.85 -4.17 14.47
CA CYS A 243 -6.84 -3.74 13.52
C CYS A 243 -7.14 -2.31 13.05
N ILE A 244 -6.08 -1.52 12.81
CA ILE A 244 -6.17 -0.27 12.05
C ILE A 244 -5.32 -0.43 10.78
N THR A 245 -5.84 0.04 9.65
CA THR A 245 -5.08 0.16 8.40
C THR A 245 -5.22 1.57 7.84
N HIS A 246 -4.39 1.92 6.86
CA HIS A 246 -4.68 3.04 5.98
C HIS A 246 -5.92 2.70 5.11
N ALA A 247 -6.66 3.70 4.64
CA ALA A 247 -7.63 3.49 3.56
C ALA A 247 -6.90 3.32 2.21
N PRO A 248 -7.39 2.46 1.28
CA PRO A 248 -6.75 2.27 -0.02
C PRO A 248 -6.48 3.60 -0.74
N GLY A 249 -5.22 3.77 -1.21
CA GLY A 249 -4.76 5.00 -1.86
C GLY A 249 -4.34 6.14 -0.93
N HIS A 250 -4.57 6.03 0.39
CA HIS A 250 -4.25 7.06 1.38
C HIS A 250 -3.01 6.65 2.19
N MET A 251 -1.84 6.86 1.61
CA MET A 251 -0.59 6.29 2.12
C MET A 251 0.09 7.16 3.18
N PHE A 252 0.96 6.55 3.99
CA PHE A 252 1.95 7.29 4.76
C PHE A 252 3.08 7.73 3.82
N VAL A 253 3.31 9.04 3.68
CA VAL A 253 4.40 9.56 2.86
C VAL A 253 5.65 9.68 3.70
N THR A 254 6.70 8.94 3.31
CA THR A 254 7.94 8.80 4.06
C THR A 254 8.96 9.90 3.76
N ASP A 255 10.00 10.02 4.59
CA ASP A 255 11.14 10.92 4.34
C ASP A 255 12.26 10.24 3.51
N VAL A 256 12.08 8.95 3.13
CA VAL A 256 13.03 8.14 2.38
C VAL A 256 12.78 8.27 0.89
N LYS A 257 13.85 8.42 0.11
CA LYS A 257 13.75 8.50 -1.35
C LYS A 257 13.46 7.12 -1.95
N ASN A 258 12.66 7.09 -3.04
CA ASN A 258 12.36 5.85 -3.78
C ASN A 258 13.62 5.09 -4.17
N VAL A 259 14.67 5.80 -4.61
CA VAL A 259 15.96 5.23 -5.03
C VAL A 259 16.69 4.50 -3.89
N GLU A 260 16.44 4.85 -2.64
CA GLU A 260 17.02 4.18 -1.46
C GLU A 260 16.34 2.82 -1.16
N LEU A 261 15.21 2.53 -1.81
CA LEU A 261 14.50 1.25 -1.72
C LEU A 261 14.89 0.27 -2.84
N LYS A 262 15.80 0.66 -3.72
CA LYS A 262 16.45 -0.21 -4.68
C LYS A 262 17.52 -1.02 -3.93
N TYR A 263 17.51 -2.36 -4.10
CA TYR A 263 18.51 -3.35 -3.58
C TYR A 263 18.97 -3.14 -2.15
#